data_f5ec3faa71cc0c50f2536db4421dc508
#
_entry.id   f5ec3faa71cc0c50f2536db4421dc508
#
_cell.length_a   1.000
_cell.length_b   1.000
_cell.length_c   1.000
_cell.angle_alpha   90.00
_cell.angle_beta   90.00
_cell.angle_gamma   90.00
#
_symmetry.space_group_name_H-M   'P 1'
#
loop_
_entity.id
_entity.type
_entity.pdbx_description
1 polymer ?
#
loop_
_entity_poly.entity_id
_entity_poly.type
_entity_poly.pdbx_seq_one_letter_code
_entity_poly.pdbx_strand_id
1 'polypeptide(L)'
;MGLVLGRQSFAECHPAFHMNTSTPSSTTRGGSILSLIGQTPLIPLRFEPEGVTIHAKCEFLNPSGSVKDRLAQSIIEDAEQRGLLGPDSIILECTSGNTGIALAMVAAARGHRVAILMSESASIERRQLIRQFGAEVILFKTTSGYQTGIDLSLKMAAGDSRYFLPRQFENPLNAADHERTTGQEILCQTAGLISAFVAGYGTGGTLAGCGKAIKKRYPDAQIIAMEPAEAALLSGEMPCCHGIEGVTGGFIPPLLRQAPLDGMVKIKSSEALAMARRLASQFGLLVGTSSGANVAAALKVARESEAGAYVVTLLCDRAERYFSTDLFANDTQLADNKTGR
;
A
#
# COMPACT_ATOMS: atom_id res chain seq x y z
N MET A 1 45.40 -13.30 -22.32
CA MET A 1 45.10 -12.11 -21.46
C MET A 1 43.71 -12.33 -20.93
N GLY A 2 43.57 -12.89 -19.73
CA GLY A 2 42.30 -13.25 -19.13
C GLY A 2 41.79 -12.09 -18.26
N LEU A 3 40.58 -11.63 -18.53
CA LEU A 3 39.85 -10.72 -17.64
C LEU A 3 39.35 -11.50 -16.42
N VAL A 4 39.91 -11.17 -15.26
CA VAL A 4 39.41 -11.61 -13.96
C VAL A 4 38.23 -10.69 -13.58
N LEU A 5 37.03 -11.21 -13.73
CA LEU A 5 35.81 -10.58 -13.16
C LEU A 5 35.84 -10.79 -11.63
N GLY A 6 36.08 -9.71 -10.90
CA GLY A 6 36.04 -9.67 -9.44
C GLY A 6 34.66 -10.07 -8.93
N ARG A 7 34.60 -11.17 -8.19
CA ARG A 7 33.45 -11.53 -7.35
C ARG A 7 33.40 -10.52 -6.21
N GLN A 8 32.50 -9.52 -6.30
CA GLN A 8 32.09 -8.75 -5.12
C GLN A 8 31.24 -9.67 -4.25
N SER A 9 31.68 -9.84 -3.01
CA SER A 9 31.05 -10.73 -2.04
C SER A 9 29.69 -10.16 -1.59
N PHE A 10 28.71 -11.01 -1.52
CA PHE A 10 27.34 -10.76 -1.01
C PHE A 10 27.27 -10.40 0.49
N ALA A 11 28.39 -10.11 1.15
CA ALA A 11 28.50 -9.98 2.60
C ALA A 11 28.14 -8.59 3.17
N GLU A 12 27.89 -7.55 2.35
CA GLU A 12 27.73 -6.17 2.85
C GLU A 12 26.28 -5.67 2.90
N CYS A 13 25.28 -6.49 2.61
CA CYS A 13 23.86 -6.09 2.70
C CYS A 13 23.14 -6.49 3.99
N HIS A 14 23.84 -6.82 5.05
CA HIS A 14 23.22 -6.94 6.36
C HIS A 14 23.37 -5.61 7.11
N PRO A 15 22.29 -4.80 7.28
CA PRO A 15 22.31 -3.75 8.27
C PRO A 15 22.45 -4.45 9.64
N ALA A 16 23.51 -4.10 10.38
CA ALA A 16 23.66 -4.52 11.77
C ALA A 16 22.43 -4.02 12.56
N PHE A 17 21.51 -4.94 12.87
CA PHE A 17 20.44 -4.69 13.80
C PHE A 17 21.07 -4.55 15.19
N HIS A 18 21.20 -3.33 15.68
CA HIS A 18 21.36 -3.11 17.10
C HIS A 18 20.06 -3.52 17.78
N MET A 19 20.03 -4.71 18.35
CA MET A 19 19.00 -5.11 19.30
C MET A 19 19.11 -4.15 20.51
N ASN A 20 18.17 -3.24 20.58
CA ASN A 20 17.97 -2.43 21.77
C ASN A 20 17.35 -3.36 22.83
N THR A 21 18.17 -3.83 23.78
CA THR A 21 17.78 -4.66 24.91
C THR A 21 17.11 -3.80 25.98
N SER A 22 15.94 -3.25 25.68
CA SER A 22 15.00 -2.80 26.70
C SER A 22 13.99 -3.93 26.92
N THR A 23 14.08 -4.56 28.07
CA THR A 23 13.20 -5.62 28.53
C THR A 23 11.74 -5.17 28.53
N PRO A 24 10.84 -5.74 27.74
CA PRO A 24 9.42 -5.57 27.95
C PRO A 24 8.99 -6.57 29.04
N SER A 25 8.41 -6.07 30.11
CA SER A 25 7.70 -6.88 31.09
C SER A 25 6.35 -7.28 30.46
N SER A 26 6.27 -8.43 29.84
CA SER A 26 5.06 -9.24 29.75
C SER A 26 5.36 -10.58 29.10
N THR A 27 4.94 -11.60 29.75
CA THR A 27 4.98 -13.02 29.45
C THR A 27 4.28 -13.37 28.13
N THR A 28 4.99 -13.35 27.01
CA THR A 28 4.64 -14.12 25.82
C THR A 28 5.89 -14.82 25.28
N ARG A 29 5.97 -16.11 25.58
CA ARG A 29 6.91 -17.03 24.93
C ARG A 29 6.42 -17.26 23.50
N GLY A 30 6.96 -16.50 22.56
CA GLY A 30 6.67 -16.60 21.13
C GLY A 30 6.90 -15.25 20.45
N GLY A 31 7.45 -15.22 19.23
CA GLY A 31 7.62 -13.98 18.47
C GLY A 31 6.26 -13.30 18.22
N SER A 32 6.21 -11.97 18.32
CA SER A 32 5.01 -11.20 17.99
C SER A 32 4.69 -11.31 16.49
N ILE A 33 3.41 -11.36 16.11
CA ILE A 33 2.97 -11.27 14.70
C ILE A 33 3.54 -10.02 14.01
N LEU A 34 3.86 -8.98 14.77
CA LEU A 34 4.43 -7.73 14.27
C LEU A 34 5.84 -7.91 13.70
N SER A 35 6.59 -8.91 14.13
CA SER A 35 7.92 -9.23 13.57
C SER A 35 7.87 -9.77 12.15
N LEU A 36 6.68 -10.13 11.65
CA LEU A 36 6.46 -10.59 10.28
C LEU A 36 6.11 -9.45 9.31
N ILE A 37 5.98 -8.22 9.82
CA ILE A 37 5.72 -7.05 8.98
C ILE A 37 6.99 -6.66 8.23
N GLY A 38 6.87 -6.48 6.92
CA GLY A 38 8.01 -6.17 6.07
C GLY A 38 8.76 -7.40 5.60
N GLN A 39 9.99 -7.19 5.09
CA GLN A 39 10.86 -8.21 4.49
C GLN A 39 10.13 -9.07 3.43
N THR A 40 9.16 -8.46 2.75
CA THR A 40 8.40 -9.12 1.69
C THR A 40 9.29 -9.39 0.48
N PRO A 41 9.07 -10.47 -0.29
CA PRO A 41 9.91 -10.77 -1.44
C PRO A 41 9.66 -9.81 -2.61
N LEU A 42 10.68 -9.63 -3.44
CA LEU A 42 10.60 -9.04 -4.78
C LEU A 42 10.68 -10.18 -5.80
N ILE A 43 9.64 -10.40 -6.59
CA ILE A 43 9.55 -11.50 -7.54
C ILE A 43 9.51 -11.02 -8.99
N PRO A 44 10.14 -11.72 -9.95
CA PRO A 44 9.99 -11.42 -11.37
C PRO A 44 8.70 -11.99 -11.92
N LEU A 45 7.94 -11.17 -12.61
CA LEU A 45 6.76 -11.54 -13.40
C LEU A 45 7.13 -11.47 -14.88
N ARG A 46 7.23 -12.61 -15.54
CA ARG A 46 7.56 -12.69 -16.97
C ARG A 46 6.28 -12.76 -17.78
N PHE A 47 6.06 -11.76 -18.60
CA PHE A 47 4.90 -11.65 -19.48
C PHE A 47 5.23 -12.16 -20.87
N GLU A 48 4.66 -13.30 -21.22
CA GLU A 48 4.70 -13.87 -22.57
C GLU A 48 3.32 -13.66 -23.25
N PRO A 49 3.24 -13.25 -24.52
CA PRO A 49 4.32 -13.11 -25.51
C PRO A 49 4.99 -11.72 -25.51
N GLU A 50 4.70 -10.85 -24.53
CA GLU A 50 5.24 -9.48 -24.49
C GLU A 50 6.77 -9.42 -24.39
N GLY A 51 7.42 -10.49 -23.93
CA GLY A 51 8.87 -10.54 -23.74
C GLY A 51 9.38 -9.62 -22.63
N VAL A 52 8.51 -9.19 -21.72
CA VAL A 52 8.79 -8.20 -20.67
C VAL A 52 8.80 -8.84 -19.30
N THR A 53 9.76 -8.47 -18.46
CA THR A 53 9.80 -8.85 -17.04
C THR A 53 9.57 -7.63 -16.16
N ILE A 54 8.59 -7.73 -15.24
CA ILE A 54 8.31 -6.75 -14.19
C ILE A 54 8.71 -7.35 -12.85
N HIS A 55 9.34 -6.56 -11.98
CA HIS A 55 9.70 -6.99 -10.64
C HIS A 55 8.68 -6.45 -9.63
N ALA A 56 7.96 -7.35 -8.97
CA ALA A 56 6.85 -7.02 -8.11
C ALA A 56 7.16 -7.28 -6.63
N LYS A 57 7.09 -6.24 -5.81
CA LYS A 57 7.24 -6.29 -4.35
C LYS A 57 5.96 -6.81 -3.72
N CYS A 58 6.01 -7.96 -3.05
CA CYS A 58 4.84 -8.72 -2.60
C CYS A 58 4.29 -8.21 -1.25
N GLU A 59 3.81 -6.98 -1.18
CA GLU A 59 3.29 -6.37 0.05
C GLU A 59 2.01 -7.03 0.59
N PHE A 60 1.31 -7.79 -0.25
CA PHE A 60 0.16 -8.61 0.17
C PHE A 60 0.54 -9.75 1.14
N LEU A 61 1.82 -10.05 1.30
CA LEU A 61 2.32 -11.06 2.24
C LEU A 61 2.51 -10.54 3.67
N ASN A 62 2.40 -9.25 3.90
CA ASN A 62 2.34 -8.74 5.27
C ASN A 62 1.21 -9.42 6.07
N PRO A 63 1.30 -9.52 7.40
CA PRO A 63 0.38 -10.31 8.24
C PRO A 63 -1.11 -9.98 8.05
N SER A 64 -1.49 -8.68 8.02
CA SER A 64 -2.88 -8.32 7.73
C SER A 64 -3.25 -8.43 6.26
N GLY A 65 -2.28 -8.70 5.40
CA GLY A 65 -2.44 -8.90 3.96
C GLY A 65 -2.34 -7.61 3.14
N SER A 66 -1.62 -6.58 3.59
CA SER A 66 -1.40 -5.39 2.78
C SER A 66 -0.15 -4.59 3.17
N VAL A 67 0.26 -3.69 2.27
CA VAL A 67 1.33 -2.70 2.46
C VAL A 67 1.10 -1.78 3.68
N LYS A 68 -0.13 -1.68 4.18
CA LYS A 68 -0.50 -0.76 5.26
C LYS A 68 -0.05 -1.24 6.65
N ASP A 69 0.35 -2.50 6.79
CA ASP A 69 0.89 -3.04 8.05
C ASP A 69 2.12 -2.25 8.51
N ARG A 70 2.98 -1.88 7.56
CA ARG A 70 4.17 -1.07 7.81
C ARG A 70 3.83 0.28 8.43
N LEU A 71 2.90 1.00 7.79
CA LEU A 71 2.42 2.29 8.28
C LEU A 71 1.79 2.18 9.67
N ALA A 72 0.91 1.18 9.87
CA ALA A 72 0.23 0.98 11.14
C ALA A 72 1.21 0.72 12.29
N GLN A 73 2.20 -0.15 12.06
CA GLN A 73 3.25 -0.42 13.04
C GLN A 73 4.06 0.84 13.35
N SER A 74 4.55 1.54 12.33
CA SER A 74 5.39 2.72 12.49
C SER A 74 4.69 3.84 13.28
N ILE A 75 3.41 4.10 12.99
CA ILE A 75 2.65 5.15 13.68
C ILE A 75 2.33 4.77 15.14
N ILE A 76 1.93 3.53 15.39
CA ILE A 76 1.59 3.10 16.76
C ILE A 76 2.85 3.08 17.62
N GLU A 77 3.97 2.56 17.11
CA GLU A 77 5.25 2.55 17.83
C GLU A 77 5.77 3.96 18.16
N ASP A 78 5.70 4.90 17.20
CA ASP A 78 6.07 6.29 17.45
C ASP A 78 5.16 6.94 18.50
N ALA A 79 3.85 6.70 18.40
CA ALA A 79 2.89 7.25 19.33
C ALA A 79 3.08 6.73 20.76
N GLU A 80 3.42 5.45 20.93
CA GLU A 80 3.79 4.88 22.23
C GLU A 80 5.09 5.47 22.78
N GLN A 81 6.13 5.53 21.94
CA GLN A 81 7.43 6.11 22.34
C GLN A 81 7.32 7.58 22.77
N ARG A 82 6.40 8.31 22.16
CA ARG A 82 6.13 9.72 22.49
C ARG A 82 5.10 9.90 23.61
N GLY A 83 4.56 8.82 24.17
CA GLY A 83 3.55 8.87 25.22
C GLY A 83 2.19 9.43 24.79
N LEU A 84 1.88 9.35 23.48
CA LEU A 84 0.59 9.80 22.91
C LEU A 84 -0.54 8.77 23.06
N LEU A 85 -0.19 7.53 23.36
CA LEU A 85 -1.13 6.44 23.60
C LEU A 85 -1.08 6.03 25.08
N GLY A 86 -2.12 6.41 25.84
CA GLY A 86 -2.34 5.99 27.21
C GLY A 86 -3.34 4.83 27.31
N PRO A 87 -3.65 4.34 28.54
CA PRO A 87 -4.56 3.21 28.75
C PRO A 87 -5.98 3.42 28.19
N ASP A 88 -6.47 4.65 28.22
CA ASP A 88 -7.80 5.00 27.74
C ASP A 88 -7.84 5.52 26.31
N SER A 89 -6.69 5.60 25.65
CA SER A 89 -6.58 6.10 24.27
C SER A 89 -7.31 5.19 23.29
N ILE A 90 -7.91 5.82 22.26
CA ILE A 90 -8.60 5.16 21.15
C ILE A 90 -7.97 5.68 19.87
N ILE A 91 -7.37 4.79 19.10
CA ILE A 91 -6.83 5.12 17.78
C ILE A 91 -8.02 5.30 16.83
N LEU A 92 -8.18 6.49 16.26
CA LEU A 92 -9.29 6.82 15.35
C LEU A 92 -8.75 7.18 13.97
N GLU A 93 -9.16 6.45 12.93
CA GLU A 93 -8.73 6.72 11.55
C GLU A 93 -9.89 6.61 10.56
N CYS A 94 -9.88 7.48 9.54
CA CYS A 94 -10.77 7.39 8.40
C CYS A 94 -10.09 6.64 7.24
N THR A 95 -10.68 5.52 6.80
CA THR A 95 -10.07 4.69 5.76
C THR A 95 -11.08 3.84 5.00
N SER A 96 -10.76 3.50 3.74
CA SER A 96 -11.53 2.54 2.93
C SER A 96 -11.33 1.07 3.33
N GLY A 97 -10.31 0.77 4.15
CA GLY A 97 -10.14 -0.60 4.64
C GLY A 97 -8.73 -1.05 4.99
N ASN A 98 -7.77 -1.05 4.08
CA ASN A 98 -6.45 -1.63 4.34
C ASN A 98 -5.74 -1.02 5.55
N THR A 99 -5.75 0.30 5.68
CA THR A 99 -5.18 0.97 6.86
C THR A 99 -5.96 0.61 8.13
N GLY A 100 -7.29 0.54 8.06
CA GLY A 100 -8.13 0.15 9.19
C GLY A 100 -7.86 -1.28 9.64
N ILE A 101 -7.72 -2.22 8.71
CA ILE A 101 -7.37 -3.62 9.00
C ILE A 101 -5.99 -3.70 9.66
N ALA A 102 -5.01 -2.98 9.11
CA ALA A 102 -3.64 -2.96 9.63
C ALA A 102 -3.56 -2.33 11.04
N LEU A 103 -4.21 -1.18 11.25
CA LEU A 103 -4.30 -0.54 12.56
C LEU A 103 -4.98 -1.45 13.58
N ALA A 104 -6.09 -2.11 13.20
CA ALA A 104 -6.80 -3.02 14.09
C ALA A 104 -5.92 -4.22 14.48
N MET A 105 -5.20 -4.82 13.53
CA MET A 105 -4.27 -5.93 13.79
C MET A 105 -3.11 -5.52 14.72
N VAL A 106 -2.42 -4.42 14.39
CA VAL A 106 -1.27 -3.96 15.19
C VAL A 106 -1.73 -3.55 16.58
N ALA A 107 -2.83 -2.82 16.69
CA ALA A 107 -3.39 -2.39 17.97
C ALA A 107 -3.83 -3.57 18.84
N ALA A 108 -4.48 -4.59 18.25
CA ALA A 108 -4.83 -5.83 18.97
C ALA A 108 -3.60 -6.53 19.53
N ALA A 109 -2.51 -6.60 18.75
CA ALA A 109 -1.25 -7.21 19.21
C ALA A 109 -0.53 -6.39 20.31
N ARG A 110 -0.83 -5.08 20.42
CA ARG A 110 -0.22 -4.16 21.40
C ARG A 110 -1.16 -3.76 22.54
N GLY A 111 -2.43 -4.19 22.51
CA GLY A 111 -3.40 -3.94 23.57
C GLY A 111 -4.07 -2.56 23.50
N HIS A 112 -4.13 -1.91 22.32
CA HIS A 112 -4.80 -0.62 22.14
C HIS A 112 -6.21 -0.76 21.58
N ARG A 113 -7.06 0.22 21.88
CA ARG A 113 -8.41 0.33 21.32
C ARG A 113 -8.38 1.08 20.00
N VAL A 114 -9.24 0.65 19.05
CA VAL A 114 -9.33 1.24 17.72
C VAL A 114 -10.78 1.48 17.32
N ALA A 115 -11.06 2.63 16.73
CA ALA A 115 -12.30 2.96 16.04
C ALA A 115 -11.97 3.37 14.60
N ILE A 116 -12.64 2.77 13.62
CA ILE A 116 -12.43 3.04 12.20
C ILE A 116 -13.68 3.67 11.59
N LEU A 117 -13.50 4.88 11.05
CA LEU A 117 -14.50 5.54 10.23
C LEU A 117 -14.45 5.02 8.80
N MET A 118 -15.53 4.42 8.32
CA MET A 118 -15.63 3.86 6.97
C MET A 118 -16.87 4.34 6.24
N SER A 119 -16.74 4.55 4.93
CA SER A 119 -17.91 4.75 4.06
C SER A 119 -18.80 3.50 4.08
N GLU A 120 -20.12 3.72 4.01
CA GLU A 120 -21.11 2.64 3.82
C GLU A 120 -20.91 1.87 2.51
N SER A 121 -20.18 2.41 1.55
CA SER A 121 -19.82 1.75 0.28
C SER A 121 -18.63 0.78 0.39
N ALA A 122 -17.90 0.76 1.52
CA ALA A 122 -16.78 -0.18 1.70
C ALA A 122 -17.27 -1.63 1.74
N SER A 123 -16.48 -2.56 1.19
CA SER A 123 -16.83 -3.99 1.13
C SER A 123 -17.12 -4.57 2.52
N ILE A 124 -18.03 -5.55 2.56
CA ILE A 124 -18.43 -6.21 3.81
C ILE A 124 -17.25 -6.95 4.44
N GLU A 125 -16.38 -7.54 3.63
CA GLU A 125 -15.21 -8.30 4.07
C GLU A 125 -14.25 -7.41 4.87
N ARG A 126 -13.96 -6.18 4.38
CA ARG A 126 -13.09 -5.22 5.10
C ARG A 126 -13.67 -4.84 6.45
N ARG A 127 -14.99 -4.61 6.55
CA ARG A 127 -15.67 -4.32 7.82
C ARG A 127 -15.60 -5.51 8.79
N GLN A 128 -15.78 -6.73 8.28
CA GLN A 128 -15.70 -7.95 9.08
C GLN A 128 -14.29 -8.20 9.60
N LEU A 129 -13.24 -8.02 8.76
CA LEU A 129 -11.85 -8.16 9.17
C LEU A 129 -11.50 -7.18 10.30
N ILE A 130 -11.89 -5.91 10.19
CA ILE A 130 -11.63 -4.90 11.22
C ILE A 130 -12.30 -5.29 12.54
N ARG A 131 -13.58 -5.69 12.50
CA ARG A 131 -14.31 -6.13 13.70
C ARG A 131 -13.73 -7.39 14.31
N GLN A 132 -13.23 -8.32 13.49
CA GLN A 132 -12.61 -9.55 13.96
C GLN A 132 -11.35 -9.31 14.78
N PHE A 133 -10.60 -8.23 14.49
CA PHE A 133 -9.48 -7.77 15.31
C PHE A 133 -9.91 -6.99 16.57
N GLY A 134 -11.22 -6.88 16.84
CA GLY A 134 -11.76 -6.19 18.01
C GLY A 134 -11.92 -4.68 17.88
N ALA A 135 -11.71 -4.12 16.70
CA ALA A 135 -11.88 -2.69 16.46
C ALA A 135 -13.36 -2.34 16.19
N GLU A 136 -13.78 -1.14 16.63
CA GLU A 136 -15.08 -0.55 16.29
C GLU A 136 -15.09 -0.07 14.85
N VAL A 137 -16.20 -0.30 14.12
CA VAL A 137 -16.44 0.24 12.78
C VAL A 137 -17.62 1.20 12.84
N ILE A 138 -17.33 2.47 12.61
CA ILE A 138 -18.32 3.56 12.55
C ILE A 138 -18.56 3.89 11.07
N LEU A 139 -19.77 3.60 10.59
CA LEU A 139 -20.13 3.86 9.20
C LEU A 139 -20.65 5.27 9.02
N PHE A 140 -20.26 5.90 7.91
CA PHE A 140 -20.80 7.21 7.51
C PHE A 140 -21.22 7.23 6.04
N LYS A 141 -22.24 8.05 5.74
CA LYS A 141 -22.62 8.34 4.35
C LYS A 141 -21.66 9.37 3.79
N THR A 142 -21.07 9.05 2.64
CA THR A 142 -20.18 10.01 1.97
C THR A 142 -20.92 10.81 0.92
N THR A 143 -20.68 12.12 0.90
CA THR A 143 -21.12 13.05 -0.15
C THR A 143 -19.94 13.62 -0.93
N SER A 144 -18.73 13.56 -0.37
CA SER A 144 -17.49 14.14 -0.93
C SER A 144 -16.26 13.24 -0.70
N GLY A 145 -16.44 11.93 -0.86
CA GLY A 145 -15.33 10.97 -0.72
C GLY A 145 -14.74 10.94 0.69
N TYR A 146 -13.41 10.79 0.78
CA TYR A 146 -12.70 10.68 2.07
C TYR A 146 -12.76 11.94 2.93
N GLN A 147 -12.92 13.13 2.34
CA GLN A 147 -12.93 14.38 3.09
C GLN A 147 -14.01 14.39 4.18
N THR A 148 -15.21 13.88 3.87
CA THR A 148 -16.30 13.76 4.87
C THR A 148 -15.86 13.00 6.12
N GLY A 149 -15.18 11.87 5.95
CA GLY A 149 -14.73 11.05 7.07
C GLY A 149 -13.54 11.65 7.81
N ILE A 150 -12.64 12.33 7.10
CA ILE A 150 -11.51 13.07 7.71
C ILE A 150 -12.06 14.18 8.62
N ASP A 151 -12.99 15.01 8.12
CA ASP A 151 -13.60 16.08 8.90
C ASP A 151 -14.34 15.54 10.13
N LEU A 152 -15.03 14.40 9.99
CA LEU A 152 -15.71 13.73 11.10
C LEU A 152 -14.69 13.25 12.15
N SER A 153 -13.57 12.67 11.75
CA SER A 153 -12.51 12.21 12.66
C SER A 153 -11.91 13.38 13.46
N LEU A 154 -11.67 14.52 12.81
CA LEU A 154 -11.18 15.72 13.46
C LEU A 154 -12.19 16.27 14.46
N LYS A 155 -13.49 16.30 14.10
CA LYS A 155 -14.57 16.74 15.00
C LYS A 155 -14.69 15.84 16.23
N MET A 156 -14.61 14.51 16.05
CA MET A 156 -14.66 13.56 17.16
C MET A 156 -13.47 13.76 18.12
N ALA A 157 -12.25 13.88 17.56
CA ALA A 157 -11.07 14.10 18.38
C ALA A 157 -11.05 15.47 19.10
N ALA A 158 -11.65 16.49 18.52
CA ALA A 158 -11.83 17.80 19.20
C ALA A 158 -12.81 17.70 20.38
N GLY A 159 -13.78 16.78 20.35
CA GLY A 159 -14.77 16.56 21.41
C GLY A 159 -14.34 15.57 22.49
N ASP A 160 -13.32 14.75 22.26
CA ASP A 160 -12.88 13.71 23.19
C ASP A 160 -11.36 13.49 23.06
N SER A 161 -10.62 13.89 24.08
CA SER A 161 -9.15 13.83 24.14
C SER A 161 -8.58 12.41 24.17
N ARG A 162 -9.41 11.37 24.32
CA ARG A 162 -8.98 9.99 24.23
C ARG A 162 -8.62 9.56 22.79
N TYR A 163 -9.14 10.27 21.78
CA TYR A 163 -8.86 9.93 20.39
C TYR A 163 -7.47 10.38 19.95
N PHE A 164 -6.67 9.41 19.52
CA PHE A 164 -5.41 9.62 18.81
C PHE A 164 -5.65 9.43 17.31
N LEU A 165 -5.28 10.42 16.51
CA LEU A 165 -5.43 10.39 15.05
C LEU A 165 -4.10 10.05 14.37
N PRO A 166 -3.97 8.90 13.71
CA PRO A 166 -2.82 8.54 12.86
C PRO A 166 -2.59 9.51 11.70
N ARG A 167 -3.66 10.06 11.09
CA ARG A 167 -3.64 11.02 9.99
C ARG A 167 -2.83 10.51 8.78
N GLN A 168 -3.16 9.34 8.27
CA GLN A 168 -2.40 8.63 7.25
C GLN A 168 -2.02 9.45 6.00
N PHE A 169 -2.81 10.47 5.64
CA PHE A 169 -2.58 11.31 4.46
C PHE A 169 -1.54 12.40 4.67
N GLU A 170 -1.23 12.75 5.93
CA GLU A 170 -0.37 13.87 6.31
C GLU A 170 0.81 13.45 7.17
N ASN A 171 0.71 12.32 7.89
CA ASN A 171 1.75 11.87 8.80
C ASN A 171 3.05 11.55 8.06
N PRO A 172 4.16 12.27 8.32
CA PRO A 172 5.42 12.07 7.62
C PRO A 172 6.04 10.69 7.84
N LEU A 173 5.67 10.00 8.93
CA LEU A 173 6.12 8.62 9.18
C LEU A 173 5.72 7.67 8.06
N ASN A 174 4.61 7.92 7.36
CA ASN A 174 4.18 7.11 6.24
C ASN A 174 5.23 7.06 5.11
N ALA A 175 5.76 8.20 4.70
CA ALA A 175 6.82 8.27 3.70
C ALA A 175 8.17 7.82 4.27
N ALA A 176 8.51 8.25 5.49
CA ALA A 176 9.77 7.92 6.14
C ALA A 176 9.94 6.40 6.37
N ASP A 177 8.86 5.71 6.76
CA ASP A 177 8.89 4.26 6.92
C ASP A 177 9.12 3.53 5.61
N HIS A 178 8.43 3.91 4.53
CA HIS A 178 8.67 3.35 3.21
C HIS A 178 10.09 3.64 2.68
N GLU A 179 10.68 4.81 2.98
CA GLU A 179 12.06 5.11 2.62
C GLU A 179 13.03 4.19 3.36
N ARG A 180 12.81 4.00 4.67
CA ARG A 180 13.69 3.23 5.55
C ARG A 180 13.53 1.70 5.40
N THR A 181 12.34 1.22 5.00
CA THR A 181 12.01 -0.22 4.95
C THR A 181 11.77 -0.68 3.52
N THR A 182 10.61 -0.45 2.94
CA THR A 182 10.20 -0.95 1.61
C THR A 182 11.20 -0.57 0.51
N GLY A 183 11.65 0.69 0.49
CA GLY A 183 12.63 1.19 -0.46
C GLY A 183 13.98 0.49 -0.31
N GLN A 184 14.47 0.30 0.92
CA GLN A 184 15.73 -0.40 1.16
C GLN A 184 15.62 -1.89 0.82
N GLU A 185 14.51 -2.53 1.14
CA GLU A 185 14.26 -3.92 0.76
C GLU A 185 14.29 -4.10 -0.76
N ILE A 186 13.63 -3.20 -1.52
CA ILE A 186 13.68 -3.20 -2.99
C ILE A 186 15.12 -3.08 -3.47
N LEU A 187 15.90 -2.12 -2.95
CA LEU A 187 17.30 -1.92 -3.33
C LEU A 187 18.17 -3.13 -3.03
N CYS A 188 18.00 -3.79 -1.89
CA CYS A 188 18.74 -4.99 -1.51
C CYS A 188 18.34 -6.22 -2.34
N GLN A 189 17.09 -6.33 -2.77
CA GLN A 189 16.56 -7.46 -3.54
C GLN A 189 16.75 -7.32 -5.06
N THR A 190 17.16 -6.14 -5.52
CA THR A 190 17.37 -5.86 -6.94
C THR A 190 18.75 -6.30 -7.38
N ALA A 191 18.82 -7.08 -8.47
CA ALA A 191 20.07 -7.62 -9.00
C ALA A 191 20.86 -6.64 -9.89
N GLY A 192 20.32 -5.44 -10.18
CA GLY A 192 20.90 -4.47 -11.11
C GLY A 192 20.40 -3.05 -10.89
N LEU A 193 20.55 -2.21 -11.92
CA LEU A 193 20.06 -0.84 -11.91
C LEU A 193 18.53 -0.83 -12.04
N ILE A 194 17.83 -0.13 -11.16
CA ILE A 194 16.40 0.15 -11.32
C ILE A 194 16.24 1.23 -12.38
N SER A 195 15.52 0.92 -13.46
CA SER A 195 15.19 1.86 -14.52
C SER A 195 13.95 2.68 -14.18
N ALA A 196 12.93 2.02 -13.58
CA ALA A 196 11.71 2.69 -13.15
C ALA A 196 11.09 2.02 -11.93
N PHE A 197 10.45 2.85 -11.08
CA PHE A 197 9.56 2.43 -10.02
C PHE A 197 8.16 2.98 -10.28
N VAL A 198 7.18 2.09 -10.39
CA VAL A 198 5.81 2.43 -10.78
C VAL A 198 4.86 2.02 -9.68
N ALA A 199 4.06 2.95 -9.16
CA ALA A 199 3.06 2.64 -8.14
C ALA A 199 1.87 3.61 -8.16
N GLY A 200 0.69 3.13 -7.80
CA GLY A 200 -0.47 3.95 -7.53
C GLY A 200 -0.33 4.71 -6.21
N TYR A 201 -1.05 5.82 -6.10
CA TYR A 201 -1.08 6.60 -4.87
C TYR A 201 -2.46 6.61 -4.21
N GLY A 202 -2.52 6.16 -2.96
CA GLY A 202 -3.64 6.43 -2.05
C GLY A 202 -3.26 7.60 -1.13
N THR A 203 -2.34 7.37 -0.21
CA THR A 203 -1.79 8.40 0.68
C THR A 203 -0.56 9.12 0.12
N GLY A 204 0.07 8.57 -0.91
CA GLY A 204 1.32 9.07 -1.48
C GLY A 204 2.59 8.59 -0.76
N GLY A 205 2.47 8.00 0.42
CA GLY A 205 3.62 7.59 1.24
C GLY A 205 4.57 6.63 0.55
N THR A 206 4.04 5.62 -0.14
CA THR A 206 4.84 4.62 -0.86
C THR A 206 5.68 5.24 -1.99
N LEU A 207 5.06 6.08 -2.84
CA LEU A 207 5.79 6.79 -3.91
C LEU A 207 6.83 7.75 -3.35
N ALA A 208 6.47 8.50 -2.29
CA ALA A 208 7.40 9.44 -1.67
C ALA A 208 8.59 8.70 -1.03
N GLY A 209 8.34 7.67 -0.21
CA GLY A 209 9.39 6.97 0.51
C GLY A 209 10.26 6.09 -0.38
N CYS A 210 9.67 5.18 -1.15
CA CYS A 210 10.42 4.32 -2.07
C CYS A 210 11.11 5.15 -3.15
N GLY A 211 10.43 6.17 -3.69
CA GLY A 211 11.01 7.06 -4.70
C GLY A 211 12.27 7.77 -4.20
N LYS A 212 12.24 8.33 -2.96
CA LYS A 212 13.43 8.94 -2.33
C LYS A 212 14.56 7.93 -2.16
N ALA A 213 14.28 6.74 -1.65
CA ALA A 213 15.29 5.70 -1.46
C ALA A 213 15.94 5.29 -2.79
N ILE A 214 15.12 5.07 -3.84
CA ILE A 214 15.58 4.66 -5.16
C ILE A 214 16.39 5.78 -5.83
N LYS A 215 15.89 7.02 -5.85
CA LYS A 215 16.60 8.18 -6.43
C LYS A 215 17.93 8.45 -5.75
N LYS A 216 18.04 8.21 -4.45
CA LYS A 216 19.31 8.37 -3.72
C LYS A 216 20.38 7.38 -4.21
N ARG A 217 19.98 6.18 -4.62
CA ARG A 217 20.91 5.12 -5.11
C ARG A 217 21.06 5.15 -6.63
N TYR A 218 19.98 5.45 -7.35
CA TYR A 218 19.88 5.49 -8.82
C TYR A 218 19.19 6.80 -9.23
N PRO A 219 19.94 7.91 -9.37
CA PRO A 219 19.37 9.24 -9.65
C PRO A 219 18.55 9.31 -10.95
N ASP A 220 18.92 8.49 -11.95
CA ASP A 220 18.28 8.43 -13.27
C ASP A 220 17.03 7.52 -13.30
N ALA A 221 16.78 6.75 -12.25
CA ALA A 221 15.60 5.88 -12.16
C ALA A 221 14.31 6.72 -12.23
N GLN A 222 13.37 6.35 -13.09
CA GLN A 222 12.10 7.03 -13.25
C GLN A 222 11.12 6.65 -12.12
N ILE A 223 10.54 7.63 -11.44
CA ILE A 223 9.50 7.43 -10.43
C ILE A 223 8.16 7.82 -11.06
N ILE A 224 7.35 6.82 -11.37
CA ILE A 224 6.12 6.97 -12.15
C ILE A 224 4.90 6.72 -11.28
N ALA A 225 4.00 7.70 -11.20
CA ALA A 225 2.72 7.54 -10.54
C ALA A 225 1.72 6.84 -11.47
N MET A 226 1.04 5.81 -10.97
CA MET A 226 -0.15 5.25 -11.62
C MET A 226 -1.40 5.93 -11.06
N GLU A 227 -2.29 6.38 -11.93
CA GLU A 227 -3.60 6.91 -11.54
C GLU A 227 -4.73 6.32 -12.38
N PRO A 228 -5.95 6.22 -11.82
CA PRO A 228 -7.12 5.79 -12.59
C PRO A 228 -7.40 6.76 -13.74
N ALA A 229 -7.63 6.24 -14.96
CA ALA A 229 -7.95 7.07 -16.11
C ALA A 229 -9.28 7.84 -15.92
N GLU A 230 -10.19 7.31 -15.10
CA GLU A 230 -11.47 7.93 -14.77
C GLU A 230 -11.35 9.08 -13.76
N ALA A 231 -10.23 9.16 -13.04
CA ALA A 231 -9.99 10.16 -11.97
C ALA A 231 -8.51 10.57 -11.93
N ALA A 232 -8.00 11.05 -13.05
CA ALA A 232 -6.60 11.37 -13.24
C ALA A 232 -6.23 12.77 -12.68
N LEU A 233 -6.19 12.89 -11.35
CA LEU A 233 -6.03 14.16 -10.63
C LEU A 233 -4.68 14.84 -10.90
N LEU A 234 -3.59 14.07 -10.99
CA LEU A 234 -2.27 14.62 -11.33
C LEU A 234 -2.24 15.18 -12.76
N SER A 235 -3.07 14.61 -13.64
CA SER A 235 -3.26 15.11 -15.01
C SER A 235 -4.24 16.28 -15.10
N GLY A 236 -4.76 16.79 -13.98
CA GLY A 236 -5.68 17.93 -13.94
C GLY A 236 -7.14 17.59 -14.20
N GLU A 237 -7.53 16.31 -14.19
CA GLU A 237 -8.91 15.90 -14.34
C GLU A 237 -9.69 16.04 -13.03
N MET A 238 -11.01 16.12 -13.12
CA MET A 238 -11.88 16.22 -11.94
C MET A 238 -11.99 14.87 -11.24
N PRO A 239 -12.16 14.86 -9.90
CA PRO A 239 -12.46 13.64 -9.16
C PRO A 239 -13.70 12.95 -9.71
N CYS A 240 -13.57 11.65 -10.00
CA CYS A 240 -14.68 10.81 -10.46
C CYS A 240 -14.59 9.43 -9.80
N CYS A 241 -15.68 8.67 -9.92
CA CYS A 241 -15.74 7.28 -9.46
C CYS A 241 -14.90 6.38 -10.36
N HIS A 242 -14.13 5.48 -9.74
CA HIS A 242 -13.34 4.45 -10.41
C HIS A 242 -13.38 3.14 -9.63
N GLY A 243 -13.05 2.03 -10.27
CA GLY A 243 -13.06 0.68 -9.69
C GLY A 243 -11.71 0.19 -9.17
N ILE A 244 -10.71 1.06 -9.02
CA ILE A 244 -9.38 0.68 -8.51
C ILE A 244 -9.31 1.00 -7.02
N GLU A 245 -9.52 -0.01 -6.19
CA GLU A 245 -9.57 0.13 -4.73
C GLU A 245 -8.22 0.56 -4.13
N GLY A 246 -8.26 1.50 -3.18
CA GLY A 246 -7.08 1.92 -2.41
C GLY A 246 -6.18 2.97 -3.05
N VAL A 247 -6.56 3.50 -4.22
CA VAL A 247 -5.85 4.62 -4.90
C VAL A 247 -6.79 5.82 -5.07
N THR A 248 -6.22 7.01 -5.26
CA THR A 248 -6.91 8.30 -5.51
C THR A 248 -8.19 8.50 -4.71
N GLY A 249 -8.05 9.07 -3.51
CA GLY A 249 -9.18 9.31 -2.59
C GLY A 249 -10.05 10.53 -2.90
N GLY A 250 -10.04 11.03 -4.15
CA GLY A 250 -10.76 12.24 -4.57
C GLY A 250 -9.98 13.54 -4.37
N PHE A 251 -8.74 13.48 -3.90
CA PHE A 251 -7.82 14.62 -3.74
C PHE A 251 -6.35 14.17 -3.91
N ILE A 252 -5.47 15.14 -4.19
CA ILE A 252 -4.02 14.91 -4.22
C ILE A 252 -3.50 14.99 -2.78
N PRO A 253 -3.02 13.86 -2.20
CA PRO A 253 -2.61 13.84 -0.80
C PRO A 253 -1.35 14.68 -0.56
N PRO A 254 -1.22 15.35 0.60
CA PRO A 254 -0.05 16.17 0.92
C PRO A 254 1.28 15.44 0.82
N LEU A 255 1.34 14.17 1.22
CA LEU A 255 2.55 13.37 1.15
C LEU A 255 3.05 13.12 -0.28
N LEU A 256 2.15 13.06 -1.27
CA LEU A 256 2.52 12.86 -2.66
C LEU A 256 3.35 14.03 -3.22
N ARG A 257 3.16 15.25 -2.69
CA ARG A 257 3.96 16.42 -3.08
C ARG A 257 5.46 16.26 -2.74
N GLN A 258 5.80 15.33 -1.87
CA GLN A 258 7.17 15.02 -1.50
C GLN A 258 7.79 13.93 -2.37
N ALA A 259 7.01 13.27 -3.21
CA ALA A 259 7.49 12.22 -4.10
C ALA A 259 8.30 12.84 -5.26
N PRO A 260 9.48 12.29 -5.58
CA PRO A 260 10.31 12.75 -6.70
C PRO A 260 9.77 12.18 -8.02
N LEU A 261 8.54 12.59 -8.40
CA LEU A 261 7.85 12.07 -9.58
C LEU A 261 8.52 12.59 -10.88
N ASP A 262 8.76 11.67 -11.81
CA ASP A 262 9.24 11.97 -13.16
C ASP A 262 8.11 11.87 -14.21
N GLY A 263 7.00 11.17 -13.88
CA GLY A 263 5.90 11.02 -14.80
C GLY A 263 4.69 10.33 -14.18
N MET A 264 3.66 10.12 -15.01
CA MET A 264 2.43 9.44 -14.63
C MET A 264 1.90 8.58 -15.76
N VAL A 265 1.20 7.48 -15.38
CA VAL A 265 0.53 6.56 -16.31
C VAL A 265 -0.91 6.36 -15.88
N LYS A 266 -1.84 6.55 -16.82
CA LYS A 266 -3.27 6.33 -16.62
C LYS A 266 -3.65 4.89 -16.91
N ILE A 267 -4.40 4.27 -16.00
CA ILE A 267 -4.93 2.90 -16.13
C ILE A 267 -6.44 2.95 -15.93
N LYS A 268 -7.21 2.40 -16.88
CA LYS A 268 -8.65 2.26 -16.74
C LYS A 268 -8.98 1.19 -15.67
N SER A 269 -10.09 1.36 -14.96
CA SER A 269 -10.59 0.37 -14.01
C SER A 269 -10.73 -1.02 -14.63
N SER A 270 -11.19 -1.10 -15.89
CA SER A 270 -11.30 -2.36 -16.64
C SER A 270 -9.94 -3.03 -16.91
N GLU A 271 -8.89 -2.24 -17.21
CA GLU A 271 -7.53 -2.76 -17.39
C GLU A 271 -6.96 -3.29 -16.07
N ALA A 272 -7.21 -2.58 -14.96
CA ALA A 272 -6.79 -3.00 -13.62
C ALA A 272 -7.43 -4.32 -13.20
N LEU A 273 -8.75 -4.46 -13.40
CA LEU A 273 -9.51 -5.69 -13.13
C LEU A 273 -9.00 -6.87 -13.98
N ALA A 274 -8.86 -6.65 -15.30
CA ALA A 274 -8.35 -7.67 -16.22
C ALA A 274 -6.94 -8.13 -15.83
N MET A 275 -6.05 -7.20 -15.45
CA MET A 275 -4.70 -7.54 -15.01
C MET A 275 -4.70 -8.27 -13.67
N ALA A 276 -5.52 -7.89 -12.68
CA ALA A 276 -5.63 -8.62 -11.41
C ALA A 276 -6.11 -10.08 -11.64
N ARG A 277 -7.09 -10.29 -12.51
CA ARG A 277 -7.56 -11.64 -12.93
C ARG A 277 -6.46 -12.41 -13.68
N ARG A 278 -5.69 -11.72 -14.55
CA ARG A 278 -4.53 -12.32 -15.25
C ARG A 278 -3.44 -12.75 -14.25
N LEU A 279 -3.15 -11.94 -13.24
CA LEU A 279 -2.20 -12.29 -12.18
C LEU A 279 -2.63 -13.54 -11.41
N ALA A 280 -3.91 -13.66 -11.11
CA ALA A 280 -4.45 -14.85 -10.46
C ALA A 280 -4.35 -16.10 -11.36
N SER A 281 -4.81 -16.00 -12.61
CA SER A 281 -4.92 -17.19 -13.51
C SER A 281 -3.58 -17.63 -14.12
N GLN A 282 -2.64 -16.71 -14.37
CA GLN A 282 -1.36 -17.02 -15.01
C GLN A 282 -0.19 -17.12 -14.04
N PHE A 283 -0.22 -16.40 -12.92
CA PHE A 283 0.88 -16.33 -11.96
C PHE A 283 0.52 -16.90 -10.58
N GLY A 284 -0.74 -17.29 -10.34
CA GLY A 284 -1.20 -17.76 -9.02
C GLY A 284 -1.24 -16.67 -7.96
N LEU A 285 -1.27 -15.39 -8.36
CA LEU A 285 -1.22 -14.23 -7.48
C LEU A 285 -2.63 -13.66 -7.28
N LEU A 286 -3.27 -14.00 -6.17
CA LEU A 286 -4.60 -13.52 -5.82
C LEU A 286 -4.50 -12.17 -5.10
N VAL A 287 -4.48 -11.08 -5.89
CA VAL A 287 -4.22 -9.71 -5.42
C VAL A 287 -5.32 -8.74 -5.83
N GLY A 288 -5.40 -7.60 -5.12
CA GLY A 288 -6.43 -6.57 -5.34
C GLY A 288 -6.27 -5.78 -6.64
N THR A 289 -7.27 -4.95 -6.94
CA THR A 289 -7.34 -4.15 -8.18
C THR A 289 -6.21 -3.13 -8.31
N SER A 290 -5.74 -2.54 -7.20
CA SER A 290 -4.57 -1.64 -7.21
C SER A 290 -3.28 -2.36 -7.61
N SER A 291 -3.13 -3.64 -7.24
CA SER A 291 -2.00 -4.47 -7.70
C SER A 291 -2.08 -4.73 -9.20
N GLY A 292 -3.28 -5.03 -9.71
CA GLY A 292 -3.53 -5.15 -11.15
C GLY A 292 -3.19 -3.86 -11.90
N ALA A 293 -3.64 -2.71 -11.38
CA ALA A 293 -3.33 -1.41 -11.96
C ALA A 293 -1.82 -1.10 -11.96
N ASN A 294 -1.13 -1.39 -10.85
CA ASN A 294 0.30 -1.21 -10.73
C ASN A 294 1.08 -2.02 -11.78
N VAL A 295 0.73 -3.31 -11.92
CA VAL A 295 1.39 -4.18 -12.91
C VAL A 295 1.05 -3.77 -14.35
N ALA A 296 -0.19 -3.38 -14.63
CA ALA A 296 -0.58 -2.86 -15.95
C ALA A 296 0.21 -1.59 -16.31
N ALA A 297 0.38 -0.67 -15.36
CA ALA A 297 1.18 0.53 -15.54
C ALA A 297 2.66 0.22 -15.73
N ALA A 298 3.22 -0.66 -14.88
CA ALA A 298 4.61 -1.10 -14.99
C ALA A 298 4.89 -1.78 -16.34
N LEU A 299 3.94 -2.56 -16.86
CA LEU A 299 4.06 -3.20 -18.17
C LEU A 299 4.05 -2.17 -19.32
N LYS A 300 3.21 -1.10 -19.22
CA LYS A 300 3.24 0.02 -20.19
C LYS A 300 4.61 0.72 -20.17
N VAL A 301 5.11 1.08 -18.98
CA VAL A 301 6.42 1.73 -18.81
C VAL A 301 7.55 0.84 -19.37
N ALA A 302 7.55 -0.45 -19.06
CA ALA A 302 8.59 -1.35 -19.53
C ALA A 302 8.61 -1.55 -21.04
N ARG A 303 7.46 -1.48 -21.73
CA ARG A 303 7.36 -1.55 -23.19
C ARG A 303 7.90 -0.29 -23.89
N GLU A 304 7.83 0.85 -23.21
CA GLU A 304 8.34 2.14 -23.68
C GLU A 304 9.80 2.38 -23.29
N SER A 305 10.35 1.53 -22.42
CA SER A 305 11.74 1.60 -21.96
C SER A 305 12.68 0.85 -22.90
N GLU A 306 13.98 1.07 -22.73
CA GLU A 306 15.02 0.31 -23.43
C GLU A 306 14.95 -1.20 -23.10
N ALA A 307 15.38 -2.02 -24.03
CA ALA A 307 15.44 -3.48 -23.82
C ALA A 307 16.28 -3.84 -22.58
N GLY A 308 15.71 -4.64 -21.69
CA GLY A 308 16.36 -5.02 -20.45
C GLY A 308 16.16 -4.04 -19.28
N ALA A 309 15.32 -3.01 -19.43
CA ALA A 309 14.96 -2.11 -18.34
C ALA A 309 14.42 -2.87 -17.13
N TYR A 310 14.93 -2.51 -15.93
CA TYR A 310 14.51 -3.11 -14.66
C TYR A 310 13.39 -2.28 -14.04
N VAL A 311 12.15 -2.70 -14.29
CA VAL A 311 10.96 -1.99 -13.79
C VAL A 311 10.43 -2.68 -12.54
N VAL A 312 10.27 -1.90 -11.47
CA VAL A 312 9.78 -2.35 -10.17
C VAL A 312 8.39 -1.81 -9.89
N THR A 313 7.52 -2.63 -9.30
CA THR A 313 6.19 -2.22 -8.83
C THR A 313 5.80 -2.95 -7.54
N LEU A 314 4.57 -2.73 -7.03
CA LEU A 314 4.06 -3.37 -5.83
C LEU A 314 2.79 -4.19 -6.11
N LEU A 315 2.67 -5.32 -5.40
CA LEU A 315 1.42 -6.04 -5.18
C LEU A 315 0.90 -5.66 -3.78
N CYS A 316 -0.07 -4.74 -3.73
CA CYS A 316 -0.39 -3.97 -2.53
C CYS A 316 -1.12 -4.77 -1.46
N ASP A 317 -2.06 -5.65 -1.86
CA ASP A 317 -2.94 -6.35 -0.94
C ASP A 317 -3.53 -7.63 -1.54
N ARG A 318 -4.14 -8.45 -0.66
CA ARG A 318 -4.85 -9.68 -1.02
C ARG A 318 -6.23 -9.39 -1.58
N ALA A 319 -6.68 -10.21 -2.53
CA ALA A 319 -7.97 -10.04 -3.19
C ALA A 319 -9.18 -10.45 -2.34
N GLU A 320 -9.03 -11.31 -1.33
CA GLU A 320 -10.13 -11.89 -0.55
C GLU A 320 -10.98 -10.81 0.17
N ARG A 321 -10.41 -9.62 0.40
CA ARG A 321 -11.14 -8.47 0.95
C ARG A 321 -12.09 -7.79 -0.03
N TYR A 322 -12.19 -8.30 -1.25
CA TYR A 322 -12.97 -7.75 -2.37
C TYR A 322 -13.94 -8.75 -2.98
N PHE A 323 -14.28 -9.87 -2.31
CA PHE A 323 -15.18 -10.90 -2.85
C PHE A 323 -16.55 -10.35 -3.27
N SER A 324 -17.05 -9.32 -2.60
CA SER A 324 -18.32 -8.66 -2.91
C SER A 324 -18.20 -7.54 -3.96
N THR A 325 -17.04 -7.39 -4.63
CA THR A 325 -16.80 -6.33 -5.64
C THR A 325 -16.69 -6.89 -7.05
N ASP A 326 -16.61 -6.00 -8.05
CA ASP A 326 -16.46 -6.36 -9.47
C ASP A 326 -15.22 -7.21 -9.78
N LEU A 327 -14.23 -7.27 -8.89
CA LEU A 327 -13.06 -8.14 -9.07
C LEU A 327 -13.44 -9.60 -9.20
N PHE A 328 -14.48 -10.04 -8.48
CA PHE A 328 -14.98 -11.42 -8.47
C PHE A 328 -16.33 -11.60 -9.19
N ALA A 329 -16.93 -10.50 -9.69
CA ALA A 329 -18.15 -10.61 -10.48
C ALA A 329 -17.87 -11.43 -11.76
N ASN A 330 -18.67 -12.46 -12.02
CA ASN A 330 -18.63 -13.22 -13.26
C ASN A 330 -19.20 -12.35 -14.40
N ASP A 331 -18.73 -12.54 -15.63
CA ASP A 331 -19.20 -11.79 -16.81
C ASP A 331 -20.72 -11.92 -17.03
N THR A 332 -21.34 -13.02 -16.59
CA THR A 332 -22.79 -13.20 -16.55
C THR A 332 -23.52 -12.26 -15.58
N GLN A 333 -22.96 -11.98 -14.41
CA GLN A 333 -23.54 -11.05 -13.42
C GLN A 333 -23.40 -9.58 -13.83
N LEU A 334 -22.37 -9.24 -14.61
CA LEU A 334 -22.18 -7.90 -15.16
C LEU A 334 -23.18 -7.57 -16.27
N ALA A 335 -23.67 -8.57 -16.98
CA ALA A 335 -24.73 -8.41 -18.00
C ALA A 335 -26.11 -8.15 -17.36
N ASP A 336 -26.45 -8.86 -16.29
CA ASP A 336 -27.75 -8.75 -15.61
C ASP A 336 -27.91 -7.41 -14.88
N ASN A 337 -26.83 -6.84 -14.31
CA ASN A 337 -26.88 -5.52 -13.67
C ASN A 337 -26.99 -4.34 -14.67
N LYS A 338 -26.71 -4.54 -15.96
CA LYS A 338 -26.90 -3.53 -17.01
C LYS A 338 -28.30 -3.52 -17.62
N THR A 339 -29.07 -4.57 -17.40
CA THR A 339 -30.45 -4.71 -17.95
C THR A 339 -31.55 -4.44 -16.92
N GLY A 340 -31.18 -4.27 -15.65
CA GLY A 340 -32.11 -3.98 -14.54
C GLY A 340 -32.18 -2.50 -14.21
N ARG A 341 -32.67 -1.67 -15.13
CA ARG A 341 -33.24 -0.33 -14.88
C ARG A 341 -34.51 -0.18 -15.69
#